data_82aa47e86008ee14a7178bfffd9f4f2c
#
_entry.id   82aa47e86008ee14a7178bfffd9f4f2c
#
_cell.length_a   1.000
_cell.length_b   1.000
_cell.length_c   1.000
_cell.angle_alpha   90.00
_cell.angle_beta   90.00
_cell.angle_gamma   90.00
#
_symmetry.space_group_name_H-M   'P 1'
#
loop_
_entity.id
_entity.type
_entity.pdbx_description
1 polymer ?
#
loop_
_entity_poly.entity_id
_entity_poly.type
_entity_poly.pdbx_seq_one_letter_code
_entity_poly.pdbx_strand_id
1 'polypeptide(L)'
;VLGKLRARFGMEAIVGVGGIVFAAAMLVAALSRTAWVVYLAMLFAGAAWMSSMSTFNTATQASSPHWVRSRAVAMHMVAGLGAFALGSAFWGAASDIVGLAPTLYLAAALMGAGLLLARPMPLRMGALHEVTQATPWEELFIEAEPLPEAGPVAVEVGYRITPGTDPAFLDTISRMKAPRRRDGATFWRVYRDLGEPSRYVERFIVESWADYLHQRARATMADQALETEVRAFLAPGESARMSHYIAER
;
A
#
# COMPACT_ATOMS: atom_id res chain seq x y z
N VAL A 1 1.99 8.81 24.21
CA VAL A 1 0.62 8.41 24.65
C VAL A 1 -0.12 7.72 23.49
N LEU A 2 -0.26 8.33 22.31
CA LEU A 2 -1.01 7.79 21.15
C LEU A 2 -0.49 6.43 20.65
N GLY A 3 0.84 6.19 20.65
CA GLY A 3 1.41 4.90 20.24
C GLY A 3 0.96 3.74 21.14
N LYS A 4 0.90 3.97 22.46
CA LYS A 4 0.41 2.98 23.43
C LYS A 4 -1.11 2.73 23.29
N LEU A 5 -1.88 3.77 22.98
CA LEU A 5 -3.32 3.65 22.71
C LEU A 5 -3.58 2.81 21.44
N ARG A 6 -2.84 3.06 20.37
CA ARG A 6 -2.96 2.30 19.12
C ARG A 6 -2.61 0.82 19.29
N ALA A 7 -1.58 0.55 20.08
CA ALA A 7 -1.19 -0.83 20.38
C ALA A 7 -2.25 -1.59 21.20
N ARG A 8 -3.01 -0.86 22.05
CA ARG A 8 -4.01 -1.47 22.95
C ARG A 8 -5.41 -1.58 22.32
N PHE A 9 -5.85 -0.59 21.55
CA PHE A 9 -7.22 -0.49 21.04
C PHE A 9 -7.35 -0.63 19.53
N GLY A 10 -6.25 -0.63 18.80
CA GLY A 10 -6.25 -0.63 17.34
C GLY A 10 -6.55 0.75 16.73
N MET A 11 -6.25 0.89 15.45
CA MET A 11 -6.42 2.17 14.73
C MET A 11 -7.89 2.51 14.49
N GLU A 12 -8.71 1.50 14.17
CA GLU A 12 -10.14 1.68 13.90
C GLU A 12 -10.90 2.21 15.12
N ALA A 13 -10.59 1.66 16.30
CA ALA A 13 -11.23 2.12 17.54
C ALA A 13 -10.89 3.59 17.84
N ILE A 14 -9.65 4.01 17.58
CA ILE A 14 -9.24 5.41 17.79
C ILE A 14 -9.97 6.35 16.85
N VAL A 15 -10.05 5.99 15.56
CA VAL A 15 -10.77 6.81 14.56
C VAL A 15 -12.27 6.80 14.83
N GLY A 16 -12.85 5.64 15.17
CA GLY A 16 -14.26 5.51 15.49
C GLY A 16 -14.66 6.33 16.73
N VAL A 17 -13.90 6.18 17.83
CA VAL A 17 -14.12 6.99 19.05
C VAL A 17 -13.87 8.46 18.77
N GLY A 18 -12.84 8.80 18.00
CA GLY A 18 -12.56 10.18 17.59
C GLY A 18 -13.73 10.79 16.83
N GLY A 19 -14.32 10.07 15.88
CA GLY A 19 -15.49 10.52 15.12
C GLY A 19 -16.73 10.69 16.02
N ILE A 20 -16.98 9.77 16.96
CA ILE A 20 -18.08 9.88 17.93
C ILE A 20 -17.91 11.11 18.83
N VAL A 21 -16.71 11.33 19.37
CA VAL A 21 -16.40 12.49 20.20
C VAL A 21 -16.58 13.78 19.41
N PHE A 22 -16.17 13.80 18.15
CA PHE A 22 -16.33 14.98 17.28
C PHE A 22 -17.80 15.26 16.98
N ALA A 23 -18.59 14.23 16.64
CA ALA A 23 -20.03 14.36 16.43
C ALA A 23 -20.77 14.84 17.71
N ALA A 24 -20.42 14.28 18.87
CA ALA A 24 -20.96 14.70 20.15
C ALA A 24 -20.64 16.17 20.47
N ALA A 25 -19.41 16.61 20.17
CA ALA A 25 -19.02 18.01 20.36
C ALA A 25 -19.81 18.96 19.45
N MET A 26 -20.12 18.57 18.21
CA MET A 26 -21.00 19.33 17.32
C MET A 26 -22.42 19.45 17.89
N LEU A 27 -22.97 18.36 18.44
CA LEU A 27 -24.29 18.37 19.08
C LEU A 27 -24.31 19.27 20.33
N VAL A 28 -23.27 19.20 21.15
CA VAL A 28 -23.12 20.08 22.32
C VAL A 28 -23.04 21.56 21.89
N ALA A 29 -22.29 21.86 20.82
CA ALA A 29 -22.19 23.21 20.28
C ALA A 29 -23.52 23.72 19.72
N ALA A 30 -24.34 22.85 19.10
CA ALA A 30 -25.66 23.19 18.58
C ALA A 30 -26.71 23.43 19.67
N LEU A 31 -26.64 22.69 20.79
CA LEU A 31 -27.62 22.71 21.87
C LEU A 31 -27.29 23.71 22.97
N SER A 32 -25.98 23.95 23.22
CA SER A 32 -25.55 24.75 24.38
C SER A 32 -25.60 26.25 24.07
N ARG A 33 -26.14 27.01 25.01
CA ARG A 33 -26.06 28.48 25.01
C ARG A 33 -24.95 29.01 25.93
N THR A 34 -24.23 28.11 26.58
CA THR A 34 -23.21 28.43 27.58
C THR A 34 -21.81 28.31 26.95
N ALA A 35 -21.13 29.42 26.77
CA ALA A 35 -19.85 29.48 26.01
C ALA A 35 -18.77 28.54 26.57
N TRP A 36 -18.58 28.45 27.88
CA TRP A 36 -17.54 27.59 28.45
C TRP A 36 -17.80 26.08 28.20
N VAL A 37 -19.08 25.66 28.11
CA VAL A 37 -19.44 24.27 27.74
C VAL A 37 -19.03 23.99 26.32
N VAL A 38 -19.25 24.95 25.41
CA VAL A 38 -18.82 24.85 24.01
C VAL A 38 -17.29 24.79 23.92
N TYR A 39 -16.56 25.62 24.68
CA TYR A 39 -15.10 25.58 24.70
C TYR A 39 -14.56 24.23 25.18
N LEU A 40 -15.17 23.65 26.20
CA LEU A 40 -14.78 22.31 26.65
C LEU A 40 -15.06 21.24 25.60
N ALA A 41 -16.21 21.28 24.94
CA ALA A 41 -16.54 20.39 23.85
C ALA A 41 -15.54 20.50 22.66
N MET A 42 -15.15 21.73 22.32
CA MET A 42 -14.16 21.99 21.27
C MET A 42 -12.76 21.49 21.64
N LEU A 43 -12.38 21.51 22.91
CA LEU A 43 -11.13 20.95 23.40
C LEU A 43 -11.08 19.41 23.11
N PHE A 44 -12.16 18.70 23.44
CA PHE A 44 -12.28 17.27 23.14
C PHE A 44 -12.34 16.99 21.64
N ALA A 45 -13.05 17.80 20.87
CA ALA A 45 -13.11 17.71 19.42
C ALA A 45 -11.70 17.89 18.81
N GLY A 46 -10.93 18.87 19.28
CA GLY A 46 -9.55 19.09 18.83
C GLY A 46 -8.64 17.90 19.13
N ALA A 47 -8.73 17.33 20.34
CA ALA A 47 -7.97 16.13 20.70
C ALA A 47 -8.36 14.91 19.84
N ALA A 48 -9.65 14.72 19.58
CA ALA A 48 -10.17 13.67 18.70
C ALA A 48 -9.70 13.85 17.26
N TRP A 49 -9.75 15.08 16.73
CA TRP A 49 -9.25 15.44 15.41
C TRP A 49 -7.76 15.11 15.26
N MET A 50 -6.92 15.59 16.19
CA MET A 50 -5.47 15.33 16.17
C MET A 50 -5.15 13.83 16.23
N SER A 51 -5.89 13.08 17.04
CA SER A 51 -5.75 11.64 17.18
C SER A 51 -6.10 10.91 15.89
N SER A 52 -7.18 11.29 15.23
CA SER A 52 -7.64 10.71 13.96
C SER A 52 -6.66 11.04 12.82
N MET A 53 -6.27 12.32 12.67
CA MET A 53 -5.30 12.75 11.64
C MET A 53 -3.95 12.05 11.78
N SER A 54 -3.43 11.99 13.02
CA SER A 54 -2.19 11.27 13.30
C SER A 54 -2.32 9.78 13.00
N THR A 55 -3.48 9.18 13.22
CA THR A 55 -3.73 7.75 12.94
C THR A 55 -3.79 7.49 11.44
N PHE A 56 -4.52 8.30 10.67
CA PHE A 56 -4.54 8.19 9.21
C PHE A 56 -3.16 8.38 8.58
N ASN A 57 -2.40 9.38 9.04
CA ASN A 57 -1.05 9.61 8.55
C ASN A 57 -0.13 8.41 8.85
N THR A 58 -0.21 7.84 10.06
CA THR A 58 0.55 6.64 10.42
C THR A 58 0.13 5.43 9.58
N ALA A 59 -1.18 5.23 9.36
CA ALA A 59 -1.70 4.14 8.53
C ALA A 59 -1.19 4.27 7.08
N THR A 60 -1.25 5.47 6.49
CA THR A 60 -0.74 5.74 5.14
C THR A 60 0.75 5.41 5.02
N GLN A 61 1.56 5.83 5.99
CA GLN A 61 3.00 5.55 5.98
C GLN A 61 3.32 4.07 6.18
N ALA A 62 2.58 3.40 7.09
CA ALA A 62 2.78 1.99 7.42
C ALA A 62 2.27 1.04 6.32
N SER A 63 1.31 1.47 5.51
CA SER A 63 0.74 0.68 4.41
C SER A 63 1.48 0.86 3.09
N SER A 64 2.47 1.75 3.04
CA SER A 64 3.15 2.11 1.80
C SER A 64 4.60 1.62 1.80
N PRO A 65 5.05 0.87 0.77
CA PRO A 65 6.45 0.58 0.55
C PRO A 65 7.27 1.87 0.50
N HIS A 66 8.55 1.79 0.91
CA HIS A 66 9.41 2.97 1.06
C HIS A 66 9.53 3.82 -0.22
N TRP A 67 9.53 3.19 -1.39
CA TRP A 67 9.72 3.84 -2.70
C TRP A 67 8.48 4.63 -3.21
N VAL A 68 7.27 4.39 -2.67
CA VAL A 68 6.05 5.17 -2.97
C VAL A 68 5.54 5.98 -1.77
N ARG A 69 6.14 5.85 -0.59
CA ARG A 69 5.64 6.44 0.66
C ARG A 69 5.43 7.94 0.57
N SER A 70 6.37 8.67 0.00
CA SER A 70 6.26 10.11 -0.18
C SER A 70 5.07 10.51 -1.06
N ARG A 71 4.83 9.77 -2.15
CA ARG A 71 3.68 9.99 -3.04
C ARG A 71 2.37 9.65 -2.36
N ALA A 72 2.30 8.54 -1.62
CA ALA A 72 1.11 8.15 -0.86
C ALA A 72 0.76 9.20 0.21
N VAL A 73 1.74 9.71 0.94
CA VAL A 73 1.55 10.78 1.94
C VAL A 73 1.11 12.07 1.25
N ALA A 74 1.71 12.44 0.11
CA ALA A 74 1.31 13.63 -0.65
C ALA A 74 -0.14 13.52 -1.13
N MET A 75 -0.55 12.38 -1.69
CA MET A 75 -1.94 12.13 -2.10
C MET A 75 -2.91 12.20 -0.92
N HIS A 76 -2.55 11.60 0.21
CA HIS A 76 -3.33 11.69 1.44
C HIS A 76 -3.51 13.13 1.91
N MET A 77 -2.43 13.93 1.88
CA MET A 77 -2.48 15.35 2.24
C MET A 77 -3.36 16.17 1.29
N VAL A 78 -3.20 15.97 -0.02
CA VAL A 78 -4.03 16.68 -1.03
C VAL A 78 -5.51 16.32 -0.85
N ALA A 79 -5.84 15.04 -0.65
CA ALA A 79 -7.21 14.61 -0.37
C ALA A 79 -7.76 15.21 0.91
N GLY A 80 -6.97 15.20 2.00
CA GLY A 80 -7.37 15.74 3.29
C GLY A 80 -7.58 17.26 3.26
N LEU A 81 -6.64 18.03 2.71
CA LEU A 81 -6.74 19.48 2.59
C LEU A 81 -7.84 19.88 1.61
N GLY A 82 -7.99 19.16 0.50
CA GLY A 82 -9.07 19.38 -0.47
C GLY A 82 -10.45 19.14 0.15
N ALA A 83 -10.62 18.05 0.88
CA ALA A 83 -11.85 17.76 1.62
C ALA A 83 -12.13 18.82 2.70
N PHE A 84 -11.09 19.31 3.39
CA PHE A 84 -11.24 20.40 4.37
C PHE A 84 -11.68 21.71 3.71
N ALA A 85 -11.07 22.11 2.59
CA ALA A 85 -11.41 23.33 1.89
C ALA A 85 -12.84 23.28 1.31
N LEU A 86 -13.19 22.20 0.63
CA LEU A 86 -14.53 22.00 0.06
C LEU A 86 -15.58 21.86 1.16
N GLY A 87 -15.25 21.13 2.23
CA GLY A 87 -16.13 20.98 3.40
C GLY A 87 -16.40 22.32 4.08
N SER A 88 -15.37 23.15 4.28
CA SER A 88 -15.52 24.49 4.88
C SER A 88 -16.45 25.38 4.06
N ALA A 89 -16.27 25.40 2.73
CA ALA A 89 -17.13 26.16 1.84
C ALA A 89 -18.59 25.67 1.86
N PHE A 90 -18.78 24.35 1.81
CA PHE A 90 -20.10 23.71 1.86
C PHE A 90 -20.83 24.00 3.18
N TRP A 91 -20.18 23.77 4.32
CA TRP A 91 -20.78 23.97 5.63
C TRP A 91 -20.97 25.44 5.96
N GLY A 92 -20.09 26.33 5.46
CA GLY A 92 -20.27 27.78 5.54
C GLY A 92 -21.55 28.22 4.83
N ALA A 93 -21.68 27.87 3.55
CA ALA A 93 -22.88 28.19 2.78
C ALA A 93 -24.17 27.58 3.38
N ALA A 94 -24.10 26.33 3.86
CA ALA A 94 -25.24 25.71 4.53
C ALA A 94 -25.65 26.47 5.80
N SER A 95 -24.69 26.95 6.58
CA SER A 95 -24.99 27.72 7.80
C SER A 95 -25.61 29.09 7.50
N ASP A 96 -25.27 29.70 6.38
CA ASP A 96 -25.87 30.96 5.93
C ASP A 96 -27.34 30.77 5.48
N ILE A 97 -27.68 29.61 4.92
CA ILE A 97 -29.03 29.32 4.41
C ILE A 97 -29.97 28.83 5.50
N VAL A 98 -29.54 27.84 6.29
CA VAL A 98 -30.43 27.16 7.27
C VAL A 98 -30.09 27.49 8.72
N GLY A 99 -29.06 28.27 8.97
CA GLY A 99 -28.58 28.63 10.28
C GLY A 99 -27.58 27.64 10.88
N LEU A 100 -26.84 28.08 11.91
CA LEU A 100 -25.72 27.32 12.48
C LEU A 100 -26.16 26.01 13.17
N ALA A 101 -27.22 26.04 13.97
CA ALA A 101 -27.63 24.88 14.77
C ALA A 101 -28.13 23.70 13.85
N PRO A 102 -29.04 23.92 12.88
CA PRO A 102 -29.43 22.86 11.93
C PRO A 102 -28.24 22.31 11.14
N THR A 103 -27.31 23.16 10.74
CA THR A 103 -26.08 22.73 10.03
C THR A 103 -25.22 21.81 10.90
N LEU A 104 -25.03 22.11 12.17
CA LEU A 104 -24.28 21.26 13.09
C LEU A 104 -25.00 19.94 13.37
N TYR A 105 -26.33 19.91 13.45
CA TYR A 105 -27.10 18.66 13.55
C TYR A 105 -26.90 17.78 12.31
N LEU A 106 -27.00 18.38 11.12
CA LEU A 106 -26.79 17.65 9.87
C LEU A 106 -25.35 17.12 9.77
N ALA A 107 -24.35 17.93 10.14
CA ALA A 107 -22.96 17.52 10.13
C ALA A 107 -22.69 16.36 11.10
N ALA A 108 -23.25 16.41 12.31
CA ALA A 108 -23.16 15.32 13.29
C ALA A 108 -23.83 14.04 12.79
N ALA A 109 -25.00 14.16 12.17
CA ALA A 109 -25.73 13.01 11.59
C ALA A 109 -24.92 12.37 10.43
N LEU A 110 -24.38 13.19 9.51
CA LEU A 110 -23.55 12.70 8.41
C LEU A 110 -22.23 12.09 8.92
N MET A 111 -21.62 12.62 9.96
CA MET A 111 -20.47 12.00 10.63
C MET A 111 -20.83 10.61 11.16
N GLY A 112 -21.94 10.48 11.85
CA GLY A 112 -22.44 9.19 12.35
C GLY A 112 -22.72 8.19 11.23
N ALA A 113 -23.39 8.63 10.16
CA ALA A 113 -23.63 7.82 8.98
C ALA A 113 -22.30 7.40 8.30
N GLY A 114 -21.33 8.31 8.18
CA GLY A 114 -20.00 8.02 7.66
C GLY A 114 -19.27 6.95 8.47
N LEU A 115 -19.35 7.01 9.80
CA LEU A 115 -18.77 5.97 10.67
C LEU A 115 -19.41 4.60 10.47
N LEU A 116 -20.72 4.55 10.24
CA LEU A 116 -21.44 3.31 9.95
C LEU A 116 -21.05 2.74 8.59
N LEU A 117 -20.97 3.60 7.56
CA LEU A 117 -20.58 3.22 6.20
C LEU A 117 -19.10 2.81 6.11
N ALA A 118 -18.24 3.31 6.99
CA ALA A 118 -16.83 2.94 7.02
C ALA A 118 -16.55 1.54 7.63
N ARG A 119 -17.52 0.95 8.36
CA ARG A 119 -17.35 -0.36 9.01
C ARG A 119 -16.88 -1.49 8.08
N PRO A 120 -17.37 -1.64 6.82
CA PRO A 120 -16.88 -2.67 5.90
C PRO A 120 -15.51 -2.35 5.31
N MET A 121 -14.93 -1.17 5.57
CA MET A 121 -13.65 -0.69 5.06
C MET A 121 -12.61 -0.58 6.18
N PRO A 122 -12.08 -1.71 6.71
CA PRO A 122 -11.16 -1.66 7.84
C PRO A 122 -9.86 -0.94 7.48
N LEU A 123 -9.35 -0.14 8.43
CA LEU A 123 -8.01 0.46 8.35
C LEU A 123 -6.96 -0.64 8.53
N ARG A 124 -6.44 -1.16 7.43
CA ARG A 124 -5.38 -2.16 7.45
C ARG A 124 -4.02 -1.47 7.41
N MET A 125 -3.16 -1.83 8.35
CA MET A 125 -1.73 -1.64 8.13
C MET A 125 -1.28 -2.69 7.13
N GLY A 126 -0.49 -2.31 6.13
CA GLY A 126 0.17 -3.28 5.27
C GLY A 126 0.96 -4.27 6.14
N ALA A 127 0.91 -5.54 5.82
CA ALA A 127 1.69 -6.52 6.54
C ALA A 127 3.17 -6.13 6.45
N LEU A 128 3.93 -6.23 7.55
CA LEU A 128 5.33 -5.79 7.58
C LEU A 128 6.15 -6.38 6.43
N HIS A 129 5.89 -7.65 6.08
CA HIS A 129 6.57 -8.31 4.97
C HIS A 129 6.20 -7.76 3.58
N GLU A 130 5.02 -7.12 3.41
CA GLU A 130 4.60 -6.51 2.15
C GLU A 130 5.22 -5.13 1.90
N VAL A 131 5.63 -4.44 2.96
CA VAL A 131 6.16 -3.06 2.89
C VAL A 131 7.65 -2.97 3.20
N THR A 132 8.25 -4.02 3.79
CA THR A 132 9.66 -4.08 4.10
C THR A 132 10.43 -4.52 2.86
N GLN A 133 11.48 -3.75 2.53
CA GLN A 133 12.37 -4.06 1.41
C GLN A 133 13.12 -5.37 1.71
N ALA A 134 13.15 -6.26 0.72
CA ALA A 134 14.00 -7.43 0.75
C ALA A 134 15.45 -7.03 0.46
N THR A 135 16.38 -7.76 1.06
CA THR A 135 17.78 -7.67 0.63
C THR A 135 17.92 -8.45 -0.69
N PRO A 136 18.46 -7.84 -1.76
CA PRO A 136 18.74 -8.56 -2.99
C PRO A 136 19.68 -9.73 -2.70
N TRP A 137 19.25 -10.94 -3.01
CA TRP A 137 19.95 -12.17 -2.61
C TRP A 137 20.78 -12.82 -3.72
N GLU A 138 20.82 -12.24 -4.90
CA GLU A 138 21.72 -12.66 -5.96
C GLU A 138 22.64 -11.53 -6.37
N GLU A 139 23.94 -11.80 -6.37
CA GLU A 139 24.91 -10.94 -7.03
C GLU A 139 24.65 -10.94 -8.54
N LEU A 140 24.69 -9.76 -9.13
CA LEU A 140 24.59 -9.60 -10.58
C LEU A 140 25.92 -10.08 -11.21
N PHE A 141 25.88 -11.24 -11.85
CA PHE A 141 27.01 -11.70 -12.66
C PHE A 141 26.91 -11.05 -14.05
N ILE A 142 27.46 -9.84 -14.15
CA ILE A 142 27.63 -9.13 -15.42
C ILE A 142 29.10 -8.75 -15.55
N GLU A 143 29.66 -8.99 -16.73
CA GLU A 143 31.06 -8.72 -17.02
C GLU A 143 31.34 -7.21 -17.13
N ALA A 144 30.37 -6.47 -17.70
CA ALA A 144 30.42 -5.02 -17.80
C ALA A 144 29.02 -4.44 -17.55
N GLU A 145 28.92 -3.42 -16.69
CA GLU A 145 27.67 -2.76 -16.38
C GLU A 145 27.18 -1.96 -17.61
N PRO A 146 25.95 -2.22 -18.10
CA PRO A 146 25.37 -1.48 -19.20
C PRO A 146 25.11 -0.02 -18.85
N LEU A 147 24.95 0.83 -19.87
CA LEU A 147 24.47 2.19 -19.66
C LEU A 147 23.05 2.17 -19.06
N PRO A 148 22.70 3.13 -18.18
CA PRO A 148 21.39 3.17 -17.54
C PRO A 148 20.21 3.12 -18.52
N GLU A 149 20.35 3.74 -19.68
CA GLU A 149 19.32 3.83 -20.72
C GLU A 149 19.33 2.61 -21.66
N ALA A 150 20.31 1.71 -21.53
CA ALA A 150 20.39 0.53 -22.39
C ALA A 150 19.17 -0.39 -22.15
N GLY A 151 18.52 -0.77 -23.25
CA GLY A 151 17.32 -1.61 -23.21
C GLY A 151 16.62 -1.74 -24.56
N PRO A 152 15.47 -2.44 -24.58
CA PRO A 152 14.85 -3.14 -23.46
C PRO A 152 15.70 -4.31 -22.93
N VAL A 153 15.57 -4.56 -21.62
CA VAL A 153 16.28 -5.65 -20.95
C VAL A 153 15.33 -6.83 -20.75
N ALA A 154 15.68 -7.98 -21.30
CA ALA A 154 14.98 -9.24 -21.06
C ALA A 154 15.73 -10.02 -19.97
N VAL A 155 15.00 -10.40 -18.93
CA VAL A 155 15.50 -11.23 -17.84
C VAL A 155 14.87 -12.61 -17.95
N GLU A 156 15.70 -13.63 -17.91
CA GLU A 156 15.28 -15.03 -17.89
C GLU A 156 15.71 -15.71 -16.60
N VAL A 157 14.78 -16.38 -15.96
CA VAL A 157 15.04 -17.21 -14.79
C VAL A 157 14.69 -18.65 -15.14
N GLY A 158 15.70 -19.50 -15.20
CA GLY A 158 15.54 -20.92 -15.51
C GLY A 158 15.30 -21.74 -14.23
N TYR A 159 14.29 -22.59 -14.28
CA TYR A 159 13.92 -23.51 -13.20
C TYR A 159 13.93 -24.94 -13.74
N ARG A 160 14.67 -25.84 -13.09
CA ARG A 160 14.56 -27.28 -13.31
C ARG A 160 13.83 -27.88 -12.12
N ILE A 161 12.55 -28.22 -12.31
CA ILE A 161 11.67 -28.66 -11.23
C ILE A 161 11.69 -30.18 -11.05
N THR A 162 11.29 -30.62 -9.88
CA THR A 162 11.06 -32.04 -9.58
C THR A 162 9.92 -32.56 -10.46
N PRO A 163 10.14 -33.65 -11.26
CA PRO A 163 9.11 -34.20 -12.12
C PRO A 163 7.80 -34.51 -11.37
N GLY A 164 6.66 -34.18 -11.98
CA GLY A 164 5.33 -34.42 -11.42
C GLY A 164 4.81 -33.29 -10.51
N THR A 165 5.59 -32.21 -10.29
CA THR A 165 5.16 -31.04 -9.53
C THR A 165 4.65 -29.89 -10.41
N ASP A 166 4.57 -30.11 -11.73
CA ASP A 166 4.26 -29.09 -12.73
C ASP A 166 3.00 -28.24 -12.43
N PRO A 167 1.82 -28.81 -12.07
CA PRO A 167 0.64 -28.02 -11.84
C PRO A 167 0.80 -27.06 -10.62
N ALA A 168 1.39 -27.56 -9.55
CA ALA A 168 1.62 -26.77 -8.33
C ALA A 168 2.68 -25.66 -8.56
N PHE A 169 3.75 -26.00 -9.30
CA PHE A 169 4.77 -25.03 -9.71
C PHE A 169 4.16 -23.92 -10.56
N LEU A 170 3.36 -24.27 -11.58
CA LEU A 170 2.73 -23.29 -12.49
C LEU A 170 1.75 -22.37 -11.75
N ASP A 171 0.99 -22.90 -10.78
CA ASP A 171 0.12 -22.09 -9.94
C ASP A 171 0.96 -21.10 -9.12
N THR A 172 1.98 -21.58 -8.41
CA THR A 172 2.83 -20.74 -7.56
C THR A 172 3.58 -19.68 -8.37
N ILE A 173 4.24 -20.06 -9.48
CA ILE A 173 5.01 -19.11 -10.29
C ILE A 173 4.10 -18.07 -10.97
N SER A 174 2.84 -18.41 -11.26
CA SER A 174 1.89 -17.47 -11.86
C SER A 174 1.65 -16.23 -10.96
N ARG A 175 1.80 -16.38 -9.66
CA ARG A 175 1.70 -15.31 -8.66
C ARG A 175 2.84 -14.28 -8.80
N MET A 176 3.99 -14.66 -9.37
CA MET A 176 5.12 -13.76 -9.65
C MET A 176 4.79 -12.67 -10.68
N LYS A 177 3.76 -12.87 -11.49
CA LYS A 177 3.33 -11.89 -12.48
C LYS A 177 2.99 -10.53 -11.86
N ALA A 178 2.30 -10.54 -10.72
CA ALA A 178 1.85 -9.30 -10.06
C ALA A 178 3.03 -8.44 -9.57
N PRO A 179 3.99 -8.95 -8.77
CA PRO A 179 5.15 -8.18 -8.36
C PRO A 179 6.02 -7.75 -9.56
N ARG A 180 6.28 -8.62 -10.55
CA ARG A 180 7.07 -8.23 -11.73
C ARG A 180 6.43 -7.04 -12.48
N ARG A 181 5.10 -7.08 -12.69
CA ARG A 181 4.35 -5.99 -13.33
C ARG A 181 4.29 -4.72 -12.48
N ARG A 182 4.08 -4.85 -11.18
CA ARG A 182 4.07 -3.72 -10.22
C ARG A 182 5.39 -2.95 -10.29
N ASP A 183 6.50 -3.66 -10.45
CA ASP A 183 7.84 -3.10 -10.35
C ASP A 183 8.44 -2.72 -11.72
N GLY A 184 7.63 -2.75 -12.80
CA GLY A 184 7.99 -2.16 -14.08
C GLY A 184 8.12 -3.13 -15.26
N ALA A 185 7.86 -4.44 -15.08
CA ALA A 185 7.90 -5.35 -16.21
C ALA A 185 6.78 -5.06 -17.22
N THR A 186 7.14 -4.78 -18.45
CA THR A 186 6.21 -4.55 -19.58
C THR A 186 5.70 -5.86 -20.16
N PHE A 187 6.47 -6.93 -20.03
CA PHE A 187 6.15 -8.29 -20.46
C PHE A 187 6.48 -9.29 -19.35
N TRP A 188 5.68 -10.35 -19.22
CA TRP A 188 5.92 -11.48 -18.32
C TRP A 188 5.27 -12.75 -18.85
N ARG A 189 6.03 -13.84 -18.96
CA ARG A 189 5.56 -15.18 -19.36
C ARG A 189 6.43 -16.27 -18.75
N VAL A 190 5.83 -17.46 -18.59
CA VAL A 190 6.54 -18.70 -18.26
C VAL A 190 6.45 -19.61 -19.46
N TYR A 191 7.59 -20.18 -19.83
CA TYR A 191 7.74 -21.11 -20.94
C TYR A 191 8.21 -22.45 -20.41
N ARG A 192 7.73 -23.54 -21.01
CA ARG A 192 8.24 -24.88 -20.77
C ARG A 192 9.19 -25.26 -21.92
N ASP A 193 10.33 -25.85 -21.60
CA ASP A 193 11.27 -26.36 -22.58
C ASP A 193 10.66 -27.61 -23.27
N LEU A 194 10.68 -27.63 -24.58
CA LEU A 194 10.13 -28.76 -25.35
C LEU A 194 11.09 -29.97 -25.40
N GLY A 195 12.38 -29.72 -25.21
CA GLY A 195 13.41 -30.77 -25.16
C GLY A 195 13.57 -31.39 -23.77
N GLU A 196 13.25 -30.62 -22.74
CA GLU A 196 13.35 -31.02 -21.34
C GLU A 196 12.08 -30.60 -20.56
N PRO A 197 11.05 -31.48 -20.48
CA PRO A 197 9.74 -31.13 -19.92
C PRO A 197 9.73 -30.64 -18.46
N SER A 198 10.74 -30.98 -17.68
CA SER A 198 10.91 -30.50 -16.28
C SER A 198 11.59 -29.12 -16.19
N ARG A 199 11.98 -28.55 -17.32
CA ARG A 199 12.63 -27.24 -17.39
C ARG A 199 11.62 -26.15 -17.78
N TYR A 200 11.59 -25.08 -16.96
CA TYR A 200 10.78 -23.90 -17.19
C TYR A 200 11.65 -22.65 -17.21
N VAL A 201 11.21 -21.63 -17.94
CA VAL A 201 11.86 -20.33 -18.04
C VAL A 201 10.82 -19.25 -17.78
N GLU A 202 10.97 -18.51 -16.68
CA GLU A 202 10.29 -17.23 -16.47
C GLU A 202 11.02 -16.18 -17.30
N ARG A 203 10.32 -15.47 -18.19
CA ARG A 203 10.86 -14.33 -18.93
C ARG A 203 10.04 -13.10 -18.62
N PHE A 204 10.72 -12.00 -18.26
CA PHE A 204 10.11 -10.69 -18.18
C PHE A 204 11.01 -9.64 -18.83
N ILE A 205 10.42 -8.53 -19.26
CA ILE A 205 11.10 -7.46 -19.98
C ILE A 205 10.83 -6.15 -19.24
N VAL A 206 11.86 -5.34 -19.06
CA VAL A 206 11.82 -3.97 -18.56
C VAL A 206 12.37 -3.01 -19.61
N GLU A 207 12.01 -1.73 -19.54
CA GLU A 207 12.32 -0.77 -20.59
C GLU A 207 13.81 -0.41 -20.67
N SER A 208 14.50 -0.38 -19.51
CA SER A 208 15.92 -0.01 -19.45
C SER A 208 16.67 -0.78 -18.36
N TRP A 209 17.99 -0.69 -18.37
CA TRP A 209 18.85 -1.21 -17.31
C TRP A 209 18.56 -0.52 -15.97
N ALA A 210 18.37 0.80 -15.98
CA ALA A 210 17.99 1.54 -14.78
C ALA A 210 16.67 1.04 -14.17
N ASP A 211 15.66 0.73 -15.02
CA ASP A 211 14.39 0.18 -14.56
C ASP A 211 14.53 -1.20 -13.94
N TYR A 212 15.43 -2.03 -14.48
CA TYR A 212 15.76 -3.32 -13.89
C TYR A 212 16.40 -3.16 -12.49
N LEU A 213 17.35 -2.25 -12.32
CA LEU A 213 17.94 -1.97 -11.01
C LEU A 213 16.90 -1.42 -10.02
N HIS A 214 16.00 -0.55 -10.48
CA HIS A 214 14.88 -0.06 -9.68
C HIS A 214 13.93 -1.17 -9.29
N GLN A 215 13.62 -2.12 -10.19
CA GLN A 215 12.80 -3.28 -9.89
C GLN A 215 13.41 -4.12 -8.76
N ARG A 216 14.70 -4.40 -8.83
CA ARG A 216 15.42 -5.12 -7.76
C ARG A 216 15.35 -4.39 -6.43
N ALA A 217 15.53 -3.07 -6.44
CA ALA A 217 15.48 -2.24 -5.24
C ALA A 217 14.06 -2.14 -4.63
N ARG A 218 13.01 -2.43 -5.41
CA ARG A 218 11.59 -2.39 -4.96
C ARG A 218 11.10 -3.71 -4.37
N ALA A 219 11.84 -4.81 -4.56
CA ALA A 219 11.45 -6.12 -4.05
C ALA A 219 11.17 -6.06 -2.54
N THR A 220 10.08 -6.67 -2.13
CA THR A 220 9.65 -6.74 -0.72
C THR A 220 9.95 -8.12 -0.12
N MET A 221 9.87 -8.24 1.19
CA MET A 221 10.00 -9.54 1.86
C MET A 221 8.89 -10.51 1.44
N ALA A 222 7.71 -10.03 1.07
CA ALA A 222 6.64 -10.86 0.51
C ALA A 222 7.02 -11.43 -0.86
N ASP A 223 7.66 -10.61 -1.72
CA ASP A 223 8.15 -11.08 -3.02
C ASP A 223 9.25 -12.13 -2.84
N GLN A 224 10.16 -11.91 -1.89
CA GLN A 224 11.21 -12.87 -1.54
C GLN A 224 10.64 -14.19 -1.00
N ALA A 225 9.61 -14.12 -0.16
CA ALA A 225 8.92 -15.33 0.33
C ALA A 225 8.30 -16.12 -0.83
N LEU A 226 7.64 -15.42 -1.77
CA LEU A 226 7.08 -16.05 -2.96
C LEU A 226 8.17 -16.66 -3.86
N GLU A 227 9.28 -15.99 -4.06
CA GLU A 227 10.44 -16.56 -4.80
C GLU A 227 10.96 -17.81 -4.08
N THR A 228 11.00 -17.82 -2.75
CA THR A 228 11.39 -19.00 -1.97
C THR A 228 10.40 -20.16 -2.16
N GLU A 229 9.09 -19.88 -2.18
CA GLU A 229 8.06 -20.89 -2.49
C GLU A 229 8.27 -21.48 -3.90
N VAL A 230 8.55 -20.65 -4.91
CA VAL A 230 8.84 -21.11 -6.28
C VAL A 230 10.09 -21.99 -6.32
N ARG A 231 11.15 -21.60 -5.61
CA ARG A 231 12.41 -22.36 -5.56
C ARG A 231 12.28 -23.69 -4.82
N ALA A 232 11.30 -23.85 -3.94
CA ALA A 232 11.04 -25.13 -3.26
C ALA A 232 10.65 -26.28 -4.23
N PHE A 233 10.24 -25.97 -5.46
CA PHE A 233 9.95 -26.96 -6.50
C PHE A 233 11.18 -27.43 -7.27
N LEU A 234 12.35 -26.81 -7.08
CA LEU A 234 13.57 -27.21 -7.80
C LEU A 234 13.97 -28.63 -7.48
N ALA A 235 14.50 -29.32 -8.46
CA ALA A 235 15.04 -30.66 -8.28
C ALA A 235 16.25 -30.62 -7.34
N PRO A 236 16.54 -31.71 -6.59
CA PRO A 236 17.67 -31.76 -5.68
C PRO A 236 19.00 -31.42 -6.34
N GLY A 237 19.71 -30.45 -5.77
CA GLY A 237 21.00 -30.00 -6.30
C GLY A 237 20.90 -28.94 -7.40
N GLU A 238 19.70 -28.59 -7.86
CA GLU A 238 19.49 -27.54 -8.85
C GLU A 238 19.30 -26.19 -8.19
N SER A 239 19.71 -25.14 -8.91
CA SER A 239 19.48 -23.72 -8.52
C SER A 239 18.80 -22.98 -9.66
N ALA A 240 18.00 -21.97 -9.32
CA ALA A 240 17.46 -21.07 -10.33
C ALA A 240 18.63 -20.29 -10.95
N ARG A 241 18.68 -20.23 -12.28
CA ARG A 241 19.72 -19.49 -13.03
C ARG A 241 19.10 -18.27 -13.66
N MET A 242 19.67 -17.12 -13.38
CA MET A 242 19.22 -15.85 -13.94
C MET A 242 20.18 -15.41 -15.05
N SER A 243 19.61 -15.00 -16.18
CA SER A 243 20.35 -14.46 -17.33
C SER A 243 19.72 -13.14 -17.76
N HIS A 244 20.56 -12.22 -18.19
CA HIS A 244 20.17 -10.87 -18.60
C HIS A 244 20.57 -10.65 -20.05
N TYR A 245 19.66 -10.10 -20.84
CA TYR A 245 19.88 -9.81 -22.26
C TYR A 245 19.43 -8.39 -22.54
N ILE A 246 20.23 -7.66 -23.29
CA ILE A 246 19.86 -6.36 -23.84
C ILE A 246 19.51 -6.56 -25.30
N ALA A 247 18.42 -5.97 -25.76
CA ALA A 247 18.03 -6.03 -27.15
C ALA A 247 19.05 -5.25 -27.99
N GLU A 248 19.66 -5.92 -28.90
CA GLU A 248 20.46 -5.35 -30.00
C GLU A 248 19.54 -4.96 -31.16
N ARG A 249 19.97 -4.00 -31.99
CA ARG A 249 19.21 -3.55 -33.16
C ARG A 249 19.11 -4.62 -34.23
#